data_7ef984bee24c3051e5a0fb9b479f3591
#
_entry.id   7ef984bee24c3051e5a0fb9b479f3591
#
_cell.length_a   1.000
_cell.length_b   1.000
_cell.length_c   1.000
_cell.angle_alpha   90.00
_cell.angle_beta   90.00
_cell.angle_gamma   90.00
#
_symmetry.space_group_name_H-M   'P 1'
#
loop_
_entity.id
_entity.type
_entity.pdbx_description
1 polymer ?
#
loop_
_entity_poly.entity_id
_entity_poly.type
_entity_poly.pdbx_seq_one_letter_code
_entity_poly.pdbx_strand_id
1 'polypeptide(L)'
;MKAIIAMAQNRVIGKKNGLPWPSIKEDFKWFKEFTMGKTLIVGKNTFDTLPLLKNRECLVLTKQVEAIDAYITNQYLVNNNAMTGQMITMEDIESYSQFRKDYLIVVGGAKTYVKLLPYITEFYVTHVNGNYDGDTFMPEFEHLFAHQEVVKEFDGHKVVKYSK
;
A
#
# COMPACT_ATOMS: atom_id res chain seq x y z
N MET A 1 8.43 -9.71 2.32
CA MET A 1 7.23 -8.83 2.29
C MET A 1 7.22 -8.09 0.97
N LYS A 2 6.04 -7.95 0.35
CA LYS A 2 5.87 -7.21 -0.91
C LYS A 2 5.28 -5.83 -0.64
N ALA A 3 5.45 -4.90 -1.59
CA ALA A 3 4.78 -3.61 -1.58
C ALA A 3 4.23 -3.29 -2.97
N ILE A 4 3.17 -2.47 -3.03
CA ILE A 4 2.59 -1.97 -4.26
C ILE A 4 2.25 -0.48 -4.12
N ILE A 5 2.58 0.31 -5.13
CA ILE A 5 2.35 1.75 -5.18
C ILE A 5 2.14 2.22 -6.61
N ALA A 6 1.39 3.30 -6.81
CA ALA A 6 1.46 4.11 -8.02
C ALA A 6 2.16 5.42 -7.71
N MET A 7 3.06 5.87 -8.59
CA MET A 7 3.92 7.03 -8.40
C MET A 7 4.11 7.77 -9.72
N ALA A 8 3.91 9.07 -9.71
CA ALA A 8 4.17 9.94 -10.86
C ALA A 8 5.68 10.15 -11.10
N GLN A 9 6.05 10.69 -12.26
CA GLN A 9 7.45 10.95 -12.62
C GLN A 9 8.15 11.89 -11.63
N ASN A 10 7.43 12.86 -11.05
CA ASN A 10 7.93 13.74 -10.00
C ASN A 10 7.77 13.18 -8.58
N ARG A 11 7.61 11.86 -8.45
CA ARG A 11 7.51 11.10 -7.19
C ARG A 11 6.30 11.40 -6.32
N VAL A 12 5.34 12.16 -6.81
CA VAL A 12 4.06 12.37 -6.15
C VAL A 12 3.30 11.04 -6.08
N ILE A 13 2.71 10.74 -4.93
CA ILE A 13 1.88 9.55 -4.66
C ILE A 13 0.53 9.90 -4.03
N GLY A 14 0.32 11.15 -3.65
CA GLY A 14 -0.93 11.59 -3.00
C GLY A 14 -1.17 13.08 -3.06
N LYS A 15 -2.45 13.46 -3.02
CA LYS A 15 -2.95 14.83 -2.91
C LYS A 15 -4.26 14.84 -2.12
N LYS A 16 -4.29 15.56 -0.99
CA LYS A 16 -5.49 15.72 -0.13
C LYS A 16 -6.18 14.39 0.18
N ASN A 17 -5.40 13.39 0.59
CA ASN A 17 -5.84 12.02 0.90
C ASN A 17 -6.38 11.21 -0.29
N GLY A 18 -6.16 11.64 -1.52
CA GLY A 18 -6.51 10.92 -2.75
C GLY A 18 -5.33 10.75 -3.68
N LEU A 19 -5.59 10.23 -4.88
CA LEU A 19 -4.60 10.14 -5.94
C LEU A 19 -4.49 11.49 -6.68
N PRO A 20 -3.27 11.91 -7.08
CA PRO A 20 -3.04 13.20 -7.73
C PRO A 20 -3.51 13.25 -9.21
N TRP A 21 -3.64 12.08 -9.83
CA TRP A 21 -4.00 11.91 -11.25
C TRP A 21 -5.45 11.44 -11.41
N PRO A 22 -6.03 11.60 -12.62
CA PRO A 22 -7.32 11.00 -12.94
C PRO A 22 -7.32 9.48 -12.80
N SER A 23 -8.49 8.90 -12.56
CA SER A 23 -8.63 7.45 -12.38
C SER A 23 -8.04 6.66 -13.56
N ILE A 24 -7.09 5.77 -13.27
CA ILE A 24 -6.49 4.83 -14.21
C ILE A 24 -7.10 3.45 -13.94
N LYS A 25 -8.07 3.04 -14.76
CA LYS A 25 -8.85 1.81 -14.54
C LYS A 25 -7.99 0.56 -14.50
N GLU A 26 -6.97 0.50 -15.35
CA GLU A 26 -6.04 -0.62 -15.45
C GLU A 26 -5.16 -0.75 -14.20
N ASP A 27 -4.76 0.37 -13.60
CA ASP A 27 -4.02 0.37 -12.34
C ASP A 27 -4.87 -0.13 -11.17
N PHE A 28 -6.13 0.31 -11.09
CA PHE A 28 -7.09 -0.23 -10.09
C PHE A 28 -7.35 -1.72 -10.28
N LYS A 29 -7.46 -2.19 -11.52
CA LYS A 29 -7.61 -3.61 -11.82
C LYS A 29 -6.36 -4.38 -11.39
N TRP A 30 -5.18 -3.89 -11.72
CA TRP A 30 -3.89 -4.44 -11.29
C TRP A 30 -3.79 -4.51 -9.77
N PHE A 31 -4.06 -3.42 -9.07
CA PHE A 31 -4.08 -3.37 -7.60
C PHE A 31 -5.03 -4.41 -7.01
N LYS A 32 -6.25 -4.50 -7.55
CA LYS A 32 -7.25 -5.48 -7.10
C LYS A 32 -6.76 -6.91 -7.29
N GLU A 33 -6.25 -7.25 -8.45
CA GLU A 33 -5.75 -8.59 -8.77
C GLU A 33 -4.56 -8.96 -7.89
N PHE A 34 -3.62 -8.04 -7.72
CA PHE A 34 -2.41 -8.24 -6.93
C PHE A 34 -2.68 -8.43 -5.43
N THR A 35 -3.68 -7.74 -4.90
CA THR A 35 -4.00 -7.72 -3.47
C THR A 35 -5.10 -8.70 -3.05
N MET A 36 -5.80 -9.34 -4.00
CA MET A 36 -6.92 -10.23 -3.70
C MET A 36 -6.50 -11.43 -2.83
N GLY A 37 -7.24 -11.67 -1.75
CA GLY A 37 -6.96 -12.74 -0.79
C GLY A 37 -5.68 -12.55 0.03
N LYS A 38 -5.10 -11.32 0.03
CA LYS A 38 -3.88 -10.98 0.75
C LYS A 38 -4.18 -10.18 2.00
N THR A 39 -3.20 -10.15 2.91
CA THR A 39 -3.19 -9.29 4.07
C THR A 39 -2.41 -8.01 3.74
N LEU A 40 -3.08 -6.87 3.86
CA LEU A 40 -2.56 -5.56 3.48
C LEU A 40 -2.04 -4.82 4.72
N ILE A 41 -0.83 -4.28 4.65
CA ILE A 41 -0.31 -3.38 5.67
C ILE A 41 -0.49 -1.95 5.19
N VAL A 42 -1.18 -1.15 5.99
CA VAL A 42 -1.55 0.22 5.65
C VAL A 42 -1.41 1.15 6.85
N GLY A 43 -0.98 2.38 6.65
CA GLY A 43 -1.00 3.40 7.69
C GLY A 43 -2.42 3.92 7.96
N LYS A 44 -2.70 4.33 9.20
CA LYS A 44 -4.04 4.76 9.62
C LYS A 44 -4.68 5.81 8.69
N ASN A 45 -3.98 6.89 8.36
CA ASN A 45 -4.53 7.95 7.51
C ASN A 45 -4.93 7.45 6.10
N THR A 46 -4.15 6.53 5.54
CA THR A 46 -4.46 5.91 4.25
C THR A 46 -5.65 4.97 4.39
N PHE A 47 -5.69 4.18 5.46
CA PHE A 47 -6.78 3.28 5.76
C PHE A 47 -8.13 3.99 5.84
N ASP A 48 -8.18 5.16 6.51
CA ASP A 48 -9.39 5.98 6.66
C ASP A 48 -9.96 6.50 5.31
N THR A 49 -9.15 6.49 4.26
CA THR A 49 -9.52 6.97 2.91
C THR A 49 -9.72 5.86 1.88
N LEU A 50 -9.32 4.62 2.22
CA LEU A 50 -9.50 3.50 1.32
C LEU A 50 -10.97 3.12 1.17
N PRO A 51 -11.41 2.79 -0.05
CA PRO A 51 -12.70 2.17 -0.25
C PRO A 51 -12.72 0.77 0.37
N LEU A 52 -13.92 0.22 0.58
CA LEU A 52 -14.06 -1.16 1.08
C LEU A 52 -13.36 -2.15 0.14
N LEU A 53 -12.33 -2.82 0.66
CA LEU A 53 -11.55 -3.81 -0.07
C LEU A 53 -12.04 -5.22 0.26
N LYS A 54 -13.06 -5.69 -0.47
CA LYS A 54 -13.64 -7.02 -0.26
C LYS A 54 -12.59 -8.13 -0.40
N ASN A 55 -12.69 -9.16 0.43
CA ASN A 55 -11.82 -10.34 0.46
C ASN A 55 -10.34 -10.01 0.72
N ARG A 56 -10.09 -9.00 1.53
CA ARG A 56 -8.75 -8.60 1.98
C ARG A 56 -8.80 -8.25 3.46
N GLU A 57 -7.79 -8.65 4.16
CA GLU A 57 -7.55 -8.27 5.56
C GLU A 57 -6.63 -7.05 5.58
N CYS A 58 -6.86 -6.09 6.48
CA CYS A 58 -5.99 -4.94 6.66
C CYS A 58 -5.34 -4.95 8.04
N LEU A 59 -4.02 -4.88 8.07
CA LEU A 59 -3.22 -4.60 9.24
C LEU A 59 -2.89 -3.11 9.25
N VAL A 60 -3.49 -2.36 10.17
CA VAL A 60 -3.35 -0.91 10.23
C VAL A 60 -2.20 -0.53 11.16
N LEU A 61 -1.11 -0.06 10.56
CA LEU A 61 0.08 0.35 11.31
C LEU A 61 -0.15 1.67 12.05
N THR A 62 -0.05 1.63 13.36
CA THR A 62 -0.25 2.78 14.24
C THR A 62 0.80 2.86 15.35
N LYS A 63 0.88 4.03 15.96
CA LYS A 63 1.67 4.23 17.20
C LYS A 63 0.82 4.13 18.47
N GLN A 64 -0.51 4.18 18.34
CA GLN A 64 -1.46 4.21 19.46
C GLN A 64 -2.41 3.03 19.36
N VAL A 65 -2.24 2.04 20.22
CA VAL A 65 -3.04 0.81 20.22
C VAL A 65 -4.37 1.00 20.97
N GLU A 66 -4.38 1.80 22.04
CA GLU A 66 -5.49 1.86 22.99
C GLU A 66 -6.80 2.50 22.49
N ALA A 67 -6.74 3.34 21.43
CA ALA A 67 -7.93 4.06 20.93
C ALA A 67 -8.70 3.30 19.83
N ILE A 68 -8.40 2.06 19.55
CA ILE A 68 -8.52 1.49 18.23
C ILE A 68 -9.50 0.35 18.11
N ASP A 69 -9.63 -0.49 19.14
CA ASP A 69 -10.60 -1.59 19.14
C ASP A 69 -12.05 -1.11 18.97
N ALA A 70 -12.37 0.06 19.55
CA ALA A 70 -13.68 0.69 19.40
C ALA A 70 -13.93 1.28 18.00
N TYR A 71 -12.89 1.83 17.36
CA TYR A 71 -13.03 2.50 16.07
C TYR A 71 -13.21 1.51 14.91
N ILE A 72 -12.42 0.44 14.89
CA ILE A 72 -12.52 -0.59 13.85
C ILE A 72 -13.83 -1.35 13.95
N THR A 73 -14.22 -1.75 15.14
CA THR A 73 -15.47 -2.47 15.39
C THR A 73 -16.68 -1.64 14.93
N ASN A 74 -16.72 -0.35 15.20
CA ASN A 74 -17.85 0.50 14.82
C ASN A 74 -17.92 0.86 13.33
N GLN A 75 -16.80 1.03 12.65
CA GLN A 75 -16.80 1.43 11.24
C GLN A 75 -17.07 0.27 10.27
N TYR A 76 -16.77 -0.96 10.65
CA TYR A 76 -16.89 -2.16 9.80
C TYR A 76 -18.10 -3.04 10.07
N LEU A 77 -18.69 -2.99 11.26
CA LEU A 77 -19.94 -3.70 11.55
C LEU A 77 -21.16 -3.09 10.85
N VAL A 78 -21.10 -1.84 10.44
CA VAL A 78 -22.25 -1.13 9.83
C VAL A 78 -22.57 -1.58 8.41
N ASN A 79 -21.67 -2.22 7.69
CA ASN A 79 -21.82 -2.49 6.25
C ASN A 79 -21.85 -3.96 5.82
N ASN A 80 -22.09 -4.94 6.68
CA ASN A 80 -22.28 -6.37 6.34
C ASN A 80 -21.34 -6.99 5.26
N ASN A 81 -20.24 -6.32 4.90
CA ASN A 81 -19.24 -6.79 3.95
C ASN A 81 -17.87 -6.66 4.61
N ALA A 82 -17.45 -7.74 5.27
CA ALA A 82 -16.28 -7.80 6.09
C ALA A 82 -14.98 -7.39 5.37
N MET A 83 -14.53 -6.17 5.63
CA MET A 83 -13.11 -5.87 5.66
C MET A 83 -12.70 -5.95 7.13
N THR A 84 -11.92 -6.95 7.48
CA THR A 84 -11.36 -7.04 8.82
C THR A 84 -10.13 -6.15 8.90
N GLY A 85 -10.11 -5.20 9.80
CA GLY A 85 -8.94 -4.38 10.11
C GLY A 85 -8.43 -4.71 11.50
N GLN A 86 -7.19 -5.10 11.62
CA GLN A 86 -6.49 -5.26 12.89
C GLN A 86 -5.42 -4.18 13.01
N MET A 87 -5.33 -3.55 14.17
CA MET A 87 -4.25 -2.60 14.42
C MET A 87 -3.00 -3.34 14.88
N ILE A 88 -1.87 -2.88 14.37
CA ILE A 88 -0.57 -3.47 14.65
C ILE A 88 0.47 -2.39 14.92
N THR A 89 1.50 -2.75 15.68
CA THR A 89 2.70 -1.96 15.93
C THR A 89 3.85 -2.40 15.02
N MET A 90 4.99 -1.71 15.10
CA MET A 90 6.20 -2.15 14.40
C MET A 90 6.76 -3.46 14.96
N GLU A 91 6.59 -3.72 16.24
CA GLU A 91 7.03 -4.97 16.89
C GLU A 91 6.25 -6.17 16.35
N ASP A 92 4.95 -5.98 16.11
CA ASP A 92 4.11 -7.00 15.47
C ASP A 92 4.57 -7.31 14.04
N ILE A 93 5.04 -6.31 13.28
CA ILE A 93 5.53 -6.48 11.91
C ILE A 93 6.69 -7.48 11.83
N GLU A 94 7.62 -7.44 12.76
CA GLU A 94 8.76 -8.36 12.79
C GLU A 94 8.28 -9.80 12.95
N SER A 95 7.34 -10.03 13.85
CA SER A 95 6.72 -11.33 14.06
C SER A 95 5.95 -11.81 12.84
N TYR A 96 5.08 -10.97 12.27
CA TYR A 96 4.32 -11.29 11.05
C TYR A 96 5.22 -11.57 9.85
N SER A 97 6.32 -10.81 9.69
CA SER A 97 7.25 -10.96 8.57
C SER A 97 7.98 -12.30 8.57
N GLN A 98 8.14 -12.94 9.71
CA GLN A 98 8.76 -14.26 9.81
C GLN A 98 7.86 -15.39 9.31
N PHE A 99 6.55 -15.29 9.54
CA PHE A 99 5.61 -16.39 9.32
C PHE A 99 4.73 -16.24 8.07
N ARG A 100 4.56 -15.02 7.50
CA ARG A 100 3.62 -14.73 6.41
C ARG A 100 4.18 -13.84 5.29
N LYS A 101 5.47 -13.89 5.02
CA LYS A 101 6.18 -13.01 4.04
C LYS A 101 5.46 -12.85 2.70
N ASP A 102 4.95 -13.96 2.15
CA ASP A 102 4.39 -13.98 0.79
C ASP A 102 2.94 -13.46 0.72
N TYR A 103 2.29 -13.32 1.87
CA TYR A 103 0.90 -12.86 1.96
C TYR A 103 0.77 -11.40 2.37
N LEU A 104 1.85 -10.80 2.90
CA LEU A 104 1.84 -9.41 3.36
C LEU A 104 2.19 -8.46 2.23
N ILE A 105 1.28 -7.50 1.96
CA ILE A 105 1.48 -6.45 0.96
C ILE A 105 1.34 -5.08 1.61
N VAL A 106 2.39 -4.28 1.54
CA VAL A 106 2.36 -2.87 1.98
C VAL A 106 1.68 -2.04 0.91
N VAL A 107 0.63 -1.31 1.30
CA VAL A 107 -0.19 -0.51 0.37
C VAL A 107 -0.21 0.98 0.70
N GLY A 108 0.63 1.43 1.63
CA GLY A 108 0.84 2.85 1.89
C GLY A 108 0.41 3.32 3.28
N GLY A 109 0.42 4.61 3.55
CA GLY A 109 0.96 5.72 2.76
C GLY A 109 2.49 5.90 2.87
N ALA A 110 2.97 7.07 2.46
CA ALA A 110 4.41 7.37 2.38
C ALA A 110 5.19 7.00 3.65
N LYS A 111 4.72 7.41 4.82
CA LYS A 111 5.39 7.09 6.10
C LYS A 111 5.44 5.57 6.37
N THR A 112 4.43 4.82 5.93
CA THR A 112 4.39 3.37 6.08
C THR A 112 5.40 2.70 5.15
N TYR A 113 5.46 3.14 3.88
CA TYR A 113 6.48 2.64 2.95
C TYR A 113 7.88 2.86 3.50
N VAL A 114 8.22 4.10 3.88
CA VAL A 114 9.54 4.45 4.40
C VAL A 114 9.94 3.58 5.60
N LYS A 115 9.02 3.38 6.55
CA LYS A 115 9.30 2.54 7.73
C LYS A 115 9.51 1.07 7.37
N LEU A 116 8.80 0.57 6.36
CA LEU A 116 8.81 -0.85 6.01
C LEU A 116 9.79 -1.19 4.89
N LEU A 117 10.46 -0.21 4.25
CA LEU A 117 11.48 -0.43 3.22
C LEU A 117 12.52 -1.50 3.59
N PRO A 118 13.04 -1.57 4.83
CA PRO A 118 14.00 -2.63 5.22
C PRO A 118 13.43 -4.05 5.08
N TYR A 119 12.13 -4.21 5.28
CA TYR A 119 11.43 -5.51 5.25
C TYR A 119 10.85 -5.85 3.88
N ILE A 120 10.76 -4.89 2.96
CA ILE A 120 10.25 -5.09 1.60
C ILE A 120 11.34 -5.77 0.77
N THR A 121 11.01 -6.94 0.21
CA THR A 121 11.88 -7.71 -0.69
C THR A 121 11.51 -7.54 -2.15
N GLU A 122 10.24 -7.23 -2.44
CA GLU A 122 9.74 -6.92 -3.78
C GLU A 122 8.83 -5.69 -3.71
N PHE A 123 9.11 -4.70 -4.54
CA PHE A 123 8.33 -3.47 -4.60
C PHE A 123 7.79 -3.27 -6.03
N TYR A 124 6.49 -3.33 -6.19
CA TYR A 124 5.79 -3.14 -7.46
C TYR A 124 5.32 -1.69 -7.57
N VAL A 125 5.88 -0.97 -8.51
CA VAL A 125 5.63 0.46 -8.71
C VAL A 125 4.99 0.70 -10.06
N THR A 126 3.76 1.19 -10.06
CA THR A 126 3.16 1.73 -11.28
C THR A 126 3.72 3.13 -11.50
N HIS A 127 4.62 3.26 -12.49
CA HIS A 127 5.12 4.55 -12.95
C HIS A 127 4.05 5.24 -13.80
N VAL A 128 3.35 6.17 -13.19
CA VAL A 128 2.31 6.96 -13.86
C VAL A 128 3.01 8.03 -14.72
N ASN A 129 2.68 8.04 -16.01
CA ASN A 129 3.26 9.00 -16.93
C ASN A 129 2.80 10.44 -16.61
N GLY A 130 3.74 11.35 -16.58
CA GLY A 130 3.53 12.77 -16.31
C GLY A 130 3.90 13.22 -14.90
N ASN A 131 3.92 14.54 -14.73
CA ASN A 131 4.11 15.22 -13.45
C ASN A 131 2.76 15.72 -12.95
N TYR A 132 2.52 15.56 -11.66
CA TYR A 132 1.26 15.95 -11.03
C TYR A 132 1.53 16.81 -9.80
N ASP A 133 0.61 17.72 -9.51
CA ASP A 133 0.60 18.47 -8.26
C ASP A 133 0.12 17.58 -7.11
N GLY A 134 0.80 17.63 -5.98
CA GLY A 134 0.48 16.82 -4.81
C GLY A 134 1.22 17.25 -3.56
N ASP A 135 0.85 16.66 -2.45
CA ASP A 135 1.37 16.98 -1.11
C ASP A 135 2.11 15.81 -0.46
N THR A 136 2.05 14.64 -1.08
CA THR A 136 2.65 13.42 -0.56
C THR A 136 3.57 12.81 -1.61
N PHE A 137 4.83 12.58 -1.22
CA PHE A 137 5.89 12.13 -2.11
C PHE A 137 6.55 10.87 -1.59
N MET A 138 7.01 10.02 -2.51
CA MET A 138 7.86 8.88 -2.19
C MET A 138 9.34 9.32 -2.28
N PRO A 139 10.16 9.09 -1.25
CA PRO A 139 11.59 9.33 -1.35
C PRO A 139 12.25 8.34 -2.33
N GLU A 140 13.51 8.58 -2.66
CA GLU A 140 14.30 7.64 -3.44
C GLU A 140 14.46 6.32 -2.68
N PHE A 141 14.21 5.22 -3.36
CA PHE A 141 14.26 3.87 -2.80
C PHE A 141 14.94 2.87 -3.74
N GLU A 142 15.10 3.22 -5.00
CA GLU A 142 15.53 2.35 -6.08
C GLU A 142 16.90 1.73 -5.79
N HIS A 143 17.79 2.50 -5.15
CA HIS A 143 19.12 2.06 -4.73
C HIS A 143 19.14 0.95 -3.67
N LEU A 144 18.00 0.67 -3.05
CA LEU A 144 17.84 -0.40 -2.06
C LEU A 144 17.54 -1.78 -2.70
N PHE A 145 17.35 -1.80 -4.02
CA PHE A 145 16.98 -3.00 -4.78
C PHE A 145 18.01 -3.28 -5.86
N ALA A 146 18.48 -4.53 -5.94
CA ALA A 146 19.51 -4.93 -6.88
C ALA A 146 18.99 -5.12 -8.31
N HIS A 147 17.70 -5.48 -8.43
CA HIS A 147 17.11 -5.84 -9.71
C HIS A 147 15.84 -5.02 -9.96
N GLN A 148 15.59 -4.73 -11.25
CA GLN A 148 14.37 -4.11 -11.73
C GLN A 148 13.92 -4.74 -13.04
N GLU A 149 12.62 -4.97 -13.19
CA GLU A 149 12.03 -5.50 -14.41
C GLU A 149 10.63 -4.88 -14.66
N VAL A 150 10.30 -4.60 -15.92
CA VAL A 150 8.96 -4.21 -16.31
C VAL A 150 8.09 -5.45 -16.34
N VAL A 151 7.09 -5.54 -15.47
CA VAL A 151 6.20 -6.71 -15.36
C VAL A 151 4.85 -6.50 -16.03
N LYS A 152 4.47 -5.24 -16.30
CA LYS A 152 3.22 -4.89 -16.98
C LYS A 152 3.32 -3.49 -17.60
N GLU A 153 2.63 -3.29 -18.72
CA GLU A 153 2.44 -1.98 -19.36
C GLU A 153 0.98 -1.78 -19.73
N PHE A 154 0.46 -0.57 -19.59
CA PHE A 154 -0.89 -0.18 -20.00
C PHE A 154 -0.98 1.35 -20.17
N ASP A 155 -1.59 1.79 -21.25
CA ASP A 155 -1.90 3.22 -21.54
C ASP A 155 -0.74 4.20 -21.28
N GLY A 156 0.51 3.81 -21.66
CA GLY A 156 1.71 4.62 -21.43
C GLY A 156 2.25 4.58 -19.99
N HIS A 157 1.64 3.80 -19.10
CA HIS A 157 2.12 3.54 -17.74
C HIS A 157 2.86 2.21 -17.68
N LYS A 158 3.81 2.08 -16.76
CA LYS A 158 4.60 0.85 -16.56
C LYS A 158 4.55 0.41 -15.11
N VAL A 159 4.33 -0.88 -14.90
CA VAL A 159 4.56 -1.50 -13.59
C VAL A 159 5.96 -2.09 -13.59
N VAL A 160 6.82 -1.56 -12.74
CA VAL A 160 8.18 -2.05 -12.52
C VAL A 160 8.24 -2.76 -11.19
N LYS A 161 8.75 -3.98 -11.22
CA LYS A 161 9.09 -4.72 -10.01
C LYS A 161 10.56 -4.45 -9.67
N TYR A 162 10.79 -3.97 -8.47
CA TYR A 162 12.09 -3.84 -7.84
C TYR A 162 12.28 -4.98 -6.86
N SER A 163 13.43 -5.68 -6.87
CA SER A 163 13.69 -6.80 -5.96
C SER A 163 15.12 -6.79 -5.41
N LYS A 164 15.25 -7.21 -4.15
CA LYS A 164 16.54 -7.39 -3.45
C LYS A 164 17.24 -8.65 -3.92
#